data_d680bffdded8807c8ad089fe55445927
#
_entry.id   d680bffdded8807c8ad089fe55445927
#
_cell.length_a   1.000
_cell.length_b   1.000
_cell.length_c   1.000
_cell.angle_alpha   90.00
_cell.angle_beta   90.00
_cell.angle_gamma   90.00
#
_symmetry.space_group_name_H-M   'P 1'
#
loop_
_entity.id
_entity.type
_entity.pdbx_description
1 polymer ?
#
loop_
_entity_poly.entity_id
_entity_poly.type
_entity_poly.pdbx_seq_one_letter_code
_entity_poly.pdbx_strand_id
1 'polypeptide(L)'
;MKTMKKAIFVVGMVLAGIAFPANGEEKCPVSENVRGHENVEWQIAYAFHLTDGKKNLPRVLLVGDSICNGYQGEVCRLLDGKMNVSYWISSYCVTSPNYMKFLSLYLDEAKYDVVHFNNGLHSLQTPTEAYAKCVRSAMELIRSKQPQAKIVWCSSTPLKDADKTAKAKELNEAAAKVVAEIGGIETNDLFALLDPLDRDTNWRDVFHHKKETCKMEARQVADAVLRVVR
;
A
#
# COMPACT_ATOMS: atom_id res chain seq x y z
N MET A 1 -39.89 -3.06 65.97
CA MET A 1 -39.10 -2.28 65.01
C MET A 1 -37.83 -3.04 64.75
N LYS A 2 -37.74 -3.75 63.58
CA LYS A 2 -36.54 -4.50 63.18
C LYS A 2 -35.90 -3.76 61.99
N THR A 3 -34.72 -3.20 62.24
CA THR A 3 -33.93 -2.47 61.24
C THR A 3 -33.26 -3.46 60.29
N MET A 4 -33.64 -3.47 59.02
CA MET A 4 -32.94 -4.23 57.96
C MET A 4 -31.72 -3.45 57.48
N LYS A 5 -30.54 -4.01 57.67
CA LYS A 5 -29.30 -3.54 57.07
C LYS A 5 -29.22 -4.03 55.62
N LYS A 6 -29.20 -3.09 54.66
CA LYS A 6 -28.93 -3.38 53.23
C LYS A 6 -27.42 -3.64 53.05
N ALA A 7 -27.07 -4.84 52.61
CA ALA A 7 -25.73 -5.15 52.18
C ALA A 7 -25.57 -4.67 50.73
N ILE A 8 -24.57 -3.79 50.52
CA ILE A 8 -24.16 -3.37 49.16
C ILE A 8 -23.09 -4.35 48.69
N PHE A 9 -23.42 -5.13 47.67
CA PHE A 9 -22.45 -5.96 46.96
C PHE A 9 -21.74 -5.08 45.91
N VAL A 10 -20.49 -4.80 46.15
CA VAL A 10 -19.59 -4.19 45.13
C VAL A 10 -19.02 -5.35 44.32
N VAL A 11 -19.49 -5.51 43.07
CA VAL A 11 -18.92 -6.44 42.11
C VAL A 11 -17.68 -5.75 41.53
N GLY A 12 -16.52 -6.14 41.99
CA GLY A 12 -15.24 -5.72 41.41
C GLY A 12 -15.03 -6.42 40.05
N MET A 13 -15.17 -5.66 38.99
CA MET A 13 -14.84 -6.13 37.65
C MET A 13 -13.30 -6.12 37.50
N VAL A 14 -12.67 -7.30 37.62
CA VAL A 14 -11.26 -7.48 37.33
C VAL A 14 -11.12 -7.42 35.79
N LEU A 15 -10.72 -6.29 35.27
CA LEU A 15 -10.20 -6.17 33.91
C LEU A 15 -8.85 -6.90 33.85
N ALA A 16 -8.87 -8.16 33.42
CA ALA A 16 -7.66 -8.85 33.01
C ALA A 16 -7.12 -8.12 31.77
N GLY A 17 -6.15 -7.26 31.98
CA GLY A 17 -5.38 -6.66 30.91
C GLY A 17 -4.67 -7.77 30.17
N ILE A 18 -5.09 -8.07 28.94
CA ILE A 18 -4.30 -8.87 28.01
C ILE A 18 -3.07 -8.01 27.67
N ALA A 19 -1.98 -8.25 28.38
CA ALA A 19 -0.67 -7.75 28.01
C ALA A 19 -0.30 -8.46 26.70
N PHE A 20 -0.42 -7.78 25.57
CA PHE A 20 0.26 -8.18 24.36
C PHE A 20 1.76 -8.18 24.68
N PRO A 21 2.49 -9.27 24.39
CA PRO A 21 3.93 -9.20 24.50
C PRO A 21 4.38 -8.06 23.60
N ALA A 22 5.15 -7.13 24.14
CA ALA A 22 5.91 -6.17 23.36
C ALA A 22 6.95 -7.00 22.59
N ASN A 23 6.52 -7.59 21.47
CA ASN A 23 7.45 -8.10 20.47
C ASN A 23 8.22 -6.88 20.05
N GLY A 24 9.52 -6.86 20.37
CA GLY A 24 10.41 -5.81 19.95
C GLY A 24 10.12 -5.57 18.47
N GLU A 25 9.71 -4.36 18.12
CA GLU A 25 9.56 -3.95 16.73
C GLU A 25 10.88 -4.28 16.05
N GLU A 26 10.89 -5.36 15.27
CA GLU A 26 11.98 -5.65 14.37
C GLU A 26 11.91 -4.54 13.32
N LYS A 27 12.56 -3.41 13.64
CA LYS A 27 12.59 -2.24 12.78
C LYS A 27 13.06 -2.71 11.41
N CYS A 28 12.32 -2.34 10.40
CA CYS A 28 12.72 -2.53 9.01
C CYS A 28 14.22 -2.23 8.90
N PRO A 29 15.07 -3.18 8.48
CA PRO A 29 16.50 -3.03 8.55
C PRO A 29 16.96 -1.96 7.58
N VAL A 30 17.09 -0.76 8.09
CA VAL A 30 17.77 0.34 7.39
C VAL A 30 19.24 0.24 7.76
N SER A 31 20.03 -0.45 6.96
CA SER A 31 21.47 -0.37 7.06
C SER A 31 21.95 0.90 6.34
N GLU A 32 22.98 1.53 6.86
CA GLU A 32 23.66 2.66 6.20
C GLU A 32 24.13 2.32 4.78
N ASN A 33 24.29 1.03 4.48
CA ASN A 33 24.73 0.50 3.19
C ASN A 33 23.54 0.22 2.22
N VAL A 34 22.30 0.30 2.68
CA VAL A 34 21.12 0.17 1.82
C VAL A 34 20.69 1.55 1.40
N ARG A 35 20.59 1.79 0.10
CA ARG A 35 20.08 3.06 -0.40
C ARG A 35 18.69 3.31 0.17
N GLY A 36 18.63 4.21 1.13
CA GLY A 36 17.38 4.60 1.80
C GLY A 36 16.68 5.81 1.18
N HIS A 37 17.30 6.45 0.16
CA HIS A 37 16.76 7.68 -0.44
C HIS A 37 17.30 7.92 -1.85
N GLU A 38 16.57 8.69 -2.64
CA GLU A 38 16.98 9.29 -3.88
C GLU A 38 17.80 10.56 -3.62
N ASN A 39 18.48 11.11 -4.66
CA ASN A 39 19.14 12.42 -4.54
C ASN A 39 18.14 13.54 -4.26
N VAL A 40 16.92 13.40 -4.78
CA VAL A 40 15.80 14.30 -4.53
C VAL A 40 14.58 13.42 -4.24
N GLU A 41 14.08 13.49 -3.00
CA GLU A 41 12.83 12.83 -2.65
C GLU A 41 11.66 13.77 -2.92
N TRP A 42 10.59 13.20 -3.45
CA TRP A 42 9.35 13.90 -3.73
C TRP A 42 8.15 13.07 -3.30
N GLN A 43 7.04 13.75 -3.07
CA GLN A 43 5.76 13.09 -2.81
C GLN A 43 4.60 13.96 -3.29
N ILE A 44 3.52 13.31 -3.69
CA ILE A 44 2.25 13.89 -4.06
C ILE A 44 1.16 13.17 -3.28
N ALA A 45 0.33 13.90 -2.60
CA ALA A 45 -0.77 13.33 -1.85
C ALA A 45 -2.08 14.06 -2.12
N TYR A 46 -3.15 13.29 -2.10
CA TYR A 46 -4.50 13.79 -2.16
C TYR A 46 -5.38 12.96 -1.23
N ALA A 47 -5.92 13.60 -0.21
CA ALA A 47 -6.86 12.98 0.72
C ALA A 47 -8.28 13.47 0.41
N PHE A 48 -9.16 12.54 0.10
CA PHE A 48 -10.56 12.85 -0.17
C PHE A 48 -11.33 12.90 1.15
N HIS A 49 -11.66 14.08 1.62
CA HIS A 49 -12.48 14.30 2.81
C HIS A 49 -13.96 14.40 2.45
N LEU A 50 -14.82 13.80 3.27
CA LEU A 50 -16.27 13.65 3.00
C LEU A 50 -17.08 14.93 3.22
N THR A 51 -16.71 16.04 2.62
CA THR A 51 -17.44 17.30 2.78
C THR A 51 -18.39 17.62 1.63
N ASP A 52 -18.30 16.93 0.49
CA ASP A 52 -18.87 17.33 -0.79
C ASP A 52 -20.03 16.47 -1.31
N GLY A 53 -20.63 15.67 -0.46
CA GLY A 53 -21.82 14.88 -0.82
C GLY A 53 -21.58 13.46 -1.33
N LYS A 54 -20.34 13.04 -1.58
CA LYS A 54 -20.00 11.64 -1.93
C LYS A 54 -19.81 10.75 -0.69
N LYS A 55 -20.56 11.02 0.37
CA LYS A 55 -20.38 10.44 1.72
C LYS A 55 -20.57 8.93 1.79
N ASN A 56 -21.37 8.37 0.91
CA ASN A 56 -21.76 6.96 0.95
C ASN A 56 -20.94 6.06 0.01
N LEU A 57 -19.97 6.63 -0.71
CA LEU A 57 -19.12 5.83 -1.59
C LEU A 57 -17.96 5.21 -0.82
N PRO A 58 -17.59 3.95 -1.14
CA PRO A 58 -16.38 3.33 -0.59
C PRO A 58 -15.15 4.18 -0.88
N ARG A 59 -14.12 4.01 -0.06
CA ARG A 59 -12.88 4.77 -0.14
C ARG A 59 -11.71 3.89 -0.48
N VAL A 60 -10.89 4.32 -1.42
CA VAL A 60 -9.62 3.68 -1.72
C VAL A 60 -8.46 4.64 -1.50
N LEU A 61 -7.38 4.13 -0.90
CA LEU A 61 -6.07 4.77 -0.90
C LEU A 61 -5.17 4.06 -1.90
N LEU A 62 -4.69 4.79 -2.90
CA LEU A 62 -3.64 4.33 -3.79
C LEU A 62 -2.29 4.74 -3.21
N VAL A 63 -1.46 3.76 -2.89
CA VAL A 63 -0.08 3.96 -2.45
C VAL A 63 0.84 3.49 -3.57
N GLY A 64 1.76 4.34 -4.02
CA GLY A 64 2.64 3.98 -5.12
C GLY A 64 3.77 4.98 -5.37
N ASP A 65 4.36 4.83 -6.54
CA ASP A 65 5.48 5.63 -7.02
C ASP A 65 5.13 6.39 -8.31
N SER A 66 6.13 6.76 -9.11
CA SER A 66 5.93 7.50 -10.37
C SER A 66 5.07 6.76 -11.40
N ILE A 67 4.98 5.44 -11.33
CA ILE A 67 4.07 4.65 -12.18
C ILE A 67 2.63 4.90 -11.75
N CYS A 68 2.36 4.87 -10.45
CA CYS A 68 1.06 5.24 -9.91
C CYS A 68 0.68 6.68 -10.29
N ASN A 69 1.65 7.62 -10.26
CA ASN A 69 1.43 8.99 -10.74
C ASN A 69 1.03 9.03 -12.23
N GLY A 70 1.53 8.11 -13.02
CA GLY A 70 1.18 8.00 -14.45
C GLY A 70 -0.26 7.57 -14.69
N TYR A 71 -0.83 6.70 -13.86
CA TYR A 71 -2.17 6.15 -14.07
C TYR A 71 -3.25 6.69 -13.11
N GLN A 72 -2.89 7.31 -11.96
CA GLN A 72 -3.85 7.66 -10.91
C GLN A 72 -4.99 8.55 -11.40
N GLY A 73 -4.73 9.51 -12.30
CA GLY A 73 -5.76 10.40 -12.83
C GLY A 73 -6.83 9.66 -13.64
N GLU A 74 -6.44 8.64 -14.39
CA GLU A 74 -7.38 7.80 -15.13
C GLU A 74 -8.12 6.84 -14.18
N VAL A 75 -7.48 6.33 -13.11
CA VAL A 75 -8.16 5.55 -12.06
C VAL A 75 -9.24 6.41 -11.40
N CYS A 76 -8.94 7.66 -11.03
CA CYS A 76 -9.93 8.58 -10.48
C CYS A 76 -11.14 8.75 -11.43
N ARG A 77 -10.88 8.89 -12.74
CA ARG A 77 -11.93 9.01 -13.74
C ARG A 77 -12.79 7.73 -13.87
N LEU A 78 -12.17 6.55 -13.85
CA LEU A 78 -12.86 5.25 -13.96
C LEU A 78 -13.69 4.91 -12.73
N LEU A 79 -13.28 5.40 -11.56
CA LEU A 79 -13.93 5.18 -10.28
C LEU A 79 -14.88 6.33 -9.89
N ASP A 80 -14.99 7.39 -10.69
CA ASP A 80 -15.91 8.48 -10.40
C ASP A 80 -17.35 7.98 -10.25
N GLY A 81 -18.03 8.46 -9.23
CA GLY A 81 -19.36 7.99 -8.84
C GLY A 81 -19.43 6.57 -8.25
N LYS A 82 -18.31 5.84 -8.17
CA LYS A 82 -18.23 4.48 -7.61
C LYS A 82 -17.43 4.43 -6.30
N MET A 83 -16.34 5.20 -6.23
CA MET A 83 -15.45 5.26 -5.07
C MET A 83 -14.86 6.67 -4.89
N ASN A 84 -14.49 6.98 -3.66
CA ASN A 84 -13.68 8.15 -3.33
C ASN A 84 -12.21 7.74 -3.35
N VAL A 85 -11.44 8.31 -4.27
CA VAL A 85 -10.04 7.94 -4.50
C VAL A 85 -9.11 8.93 -3.81
N SER A 86 -8.36 8.48 -2.83
CA SER A 86 -7.22 9.17 -2.25
C SER A 86 -5.92 8.54 -2.74
N TYR A 87 -4.82 9.26 -2.73
CA TYR A 87 -3.52 8.71 -3.08
C TYR A 87 -2.37 9.34 -2.31
N TRP A 88 -1.37 8.54 -2.05
CA TRP A 88 -0.03 8.94 -1.65
C TRP A 88 0.99 8.29 -2.57
N ILE A 89 1.71 9.11 -3.28
CA ILE A 89 2.65 8.72 -4.35
C ILE A 89 3.99 9.37 -4.03
N SER A 90 5.07 8.59 -4.04
CA SER A 90 6.37 9.10 -3.63
C SER A 90 7.54 8.39 -4.30
N SER A 91 8.71 9.04 -4.30
CA SER A 91 9.98 8.43 -4.66
C SER A 91 10.63 7.64 -3.53
N TYR A 92 10.09 7.71 -2.32
CA TYR A 92 10.67 6.97 -1.20
C TYR A 92 10.61 5.46 -1.44
N CYS A 93 11.75 4.79 -1.34
CA CYS A 93 11.77 3.33 -1.30
C CYS A 93 11.24 2.81 0.03
N VAL A 94 10.68 1.60 0.03
CA VAL A 94 10.08 1.00 1.25
C VAL A 94 11.08 0.83 2.39
N THR A 95 12.38 0.79 2.09
CA THR A 95 13.47 0.73 3.08
C THR A 95 13.89 2.10 3.62
N SER A 96 13.34 3.20 3.11
CA SER A 96 13.61 4.53 3.64
C SER A 96 13.13 4.65 5.10
N PRO A 97 13.94 5.27 5.99
CA PRO A 97 13.55 5.48 7.40
C PRO A 97 12.25 6.28 7.56
N ASN A 98 11.89 7.06 6.55
CA ASN A 98 10.71 7.92 6.57
C ASN A 98 9.49 7.26 5.92
N TYR A 99 9.66 6.21 5.11
CA TYR A 99 8.55 5.59 4.36
C TYR A 99 7.40 5.16 5.28
N MET A 100 7.70 4.40 6.33
CA MET A 100 6.68 3.91 7.27
C MET A 100 5.99 5.04 8.03
N LYS A 101 6.70 6.14 8.32
CA LYS A 101 6.12 7.32 8.97
C LYS A 101 5.11 8.01 8.06
N PHE A 102 5.46 8.20 6.79
CA PHE A 102 4.54 8.78 5.81
C PHE A 102 3.38 7.85 5.50
N LEU A 103 3.63 6.55 5.29
CA LEU A 103 2.55 5.58 5.12
C LEU A 103 1.58 5.61 6.29
N SER A 104 2.10 5.62 7.53
CA SER A 104 1.28 5.76 8.74
C SER A 104 0.44 7.02 8.73
N LEU A 105 1.03 8.17 8.38
CA LEU A 105 0.33 9.45 8.32
C LEU A 105 -0.84 9.39 7.33
N TYR A 106 -0.61 8.91 6.11
CA TYR A 106 -1.67 8.86 5.09
C TYR A 106 -2.74 7.79 5.38
N LEU A 107 -2.41 6.75 6.11
CA LEU A 107 -3.39 5.78 6.62
C LEU A 107 -4.28 6.39 7.73
N ASP A 108 -3.81 7.42 8.44
CA ASP A 108 -4.60 8.11 9.47
C ASP A 108 -5.52 9.21 8.93
N GLU A 109 -5.36 9.62 7.66
CA GLU A 109 -6.18 10.68 7.04
C GLU A 109 -7.66 10.32 6.93
N ALA A 110 -7.98 9.05 6.74
CA ALA A 110 -9.35 8.58 6.62
C ALA A 110 -9.48 7.09 6.94
N LYS A 111 -10.71 6.63 7.09
CA LYS A 111 -11.00 5.18 7.03
C LYS A 111 -11.16 4.78 5.57
N TYR A 112 -10.43 3.75 5.16
CA TYR A 112 -10.45 3.24 3.81
C TYR A 112 -11.11 1.86 3.76
N ASP A 113 -11.85 1.60 2.68
CA ASP A 113 -12.41 0.27 2.40
C ASP A 113 -11.37 -0.59 1.64
N VAL A 114 -10.49 0.08 0.88
CA VAL A 114 -9.41 -0.57 0.13
C VAL A 114 -8.12 0.23 0.27
N VAL A 115 -7.00 -0.47 0.46
CA VAL A 115 -5.66 0.08 0.28
C VAL A 115 -4.99 -0.68 -0.86
N HIS A 116 -4.76 0.00 -1.99
CA HIS A 116 -3.99 -0.52 -3.11
C HIS A 116 -2.54 -0.07 -2.95
N PHE A 117 -1.62 -1.02 -2.82
CA PHE A 117 -0.24 -0.77 -2.43
C PHE A 117 0.75 -1.28 -3.47
N ASN A 118 1.66 -0.42 -3.89
CA ASN A 118 2.86 -0.74 -4.63
C ASN A 118 4.05 0.02 -4.06
N ASN A 119 5.20 -0.58 -4.03
CA ASN A 119 6.51 0.04 -3.89
C ASN A 119 7.58 -0.95 -4.34
N GLY A 120 8.34 -0.63 -5.37
CA GLY A 120 9.36 -1.55 -5.89
C GLY A 120 10.40 -0.89 -6.78
N LEU A 121 10.00 0.00 -7.69
CA LEU A 121 10.96 0.57 -8.66
C LEU A 121 12.03 1.45 -8.00
N HIS A 122 11.70 2.15 -6.92
CA HIS A 122 12.69 2.88 -6.12
C HIS A 122 13.54 1.97 -5.23
N SER A 123 13.19 0.68 -5.14
CA SER A 123 13.91 -0.35 -4.36
C SER A 123 14.82 -1.25 -5.20
N LEU A 124 15.05 -0.96 -6.48
CA LEU A 124 15.86 -1.81 -7.37
C LEU A 124 17.31 -2.03 -6.89
N GLN A 125 17.86 -1.14 -6.08
CA GLN A 125 19.19 -1.27 -5.49
C GLN A 125 19.18 -1.89 -4.08
N THR A 126 17.99 -2.24 -3.59
CA THR A 126 17.81 -2.81 -2.26
C THR A 126 18.08 -4.33 -2.30
N PRO A 127 18.79 -4.90 -1.32
CA PRO A 127 18.87 -6.34 -1.14
C PRO A 127 17.45 -6.93 -1.01
N THR A 128 17.19 -8.01 -1.74
CA THR A 128 15.84 -8.59 -1.87
C THR A 128 15.25 -9.01 -0.53
N GLU A 129 16.07 -9.54 0.38
CA GLU A 129 15.62 -9.90 1.73
C GLU A 129 15.19 -8.66 2.55
N ALA A 130 15.97 -7.58 2.50
CA ALA A 130 15.63 -6.32 3.18
C ALA A 130 14.34 -5.71 2.61
N TYR A 131 14.18 -5.76 1.28
CA TYR A 131 12.95 -5.34 0.62
C TYR A 131 11.74 -6.15 1.11
N ALA A 132 11.83 -7.48 1.12
CA ALA A 132 10.75 -8.37 1.55
C ALA A 132 10.33 -8.09 3.01
N LYS A 133 11.30 -7.91 3.93
CA LYS A 133 11.02 -7.53 5.33
C LYS A 133 10.26 -6.21 5.42
N CYS A 134 10.66 -5.21 4.65
CA CYS A 134 10.00 -3.90 4.66
C CYS A 134 8.60 -3.94 4.02
N VAL A 135 8.40 -4.75 2.97
CA VAL A 135 7.05 -4.99 2.42
C VAL A 135 6.16 -5.64 3.47
N ARG A 136 6.65 -6.63 4.22
CA ARG A 136 5.91 -7.24 5.34
C ARG A 136 5.49 -6.18 6.36
N SER A 137 6.44 -5.37 6.82
CA SER A 137 6.15 -4.31 7.79
C SER A 137 5.12 -3.30 7.27
N ALA A 138 5.16 -2.96 5.97
CA ALA A 138 4.16 -2.08 5.35
C ALA A 138 2.76 -2.73 5.36
N MET A 139 2.64 -4.02 5.00
CA MET A 139 1.37 -4.74 5.02
C MET A 139 0.78 -4.87 6.43
N GLU A 140 1.63 -5.16 7.42
CA GLU A 140 1.24 -5.24 8.83
C GLU A 140 0.79 -3.87 9.37
N LEU A 141 1.49 -2.79 9.00
CA LEU A 141 1.10 -1.43 9.34
C LEU A 141 -0.27 -1.07 8.74
N ILE A 142 -0.51 -1.40 7.46
CA ILE A 142 -1.80 -1.17 6.81
C ILE A 142 -2.90 -1.92 7.56
N ARG A 143 -2.71 -3.20 7.89
CA ARG A 143 -3.68 -3.98 8.66
C ARG A 143 -3.96 -3.41 10.04
N SER A 144 -2.91 -2.99 10.73
CA SER A 144 -3.03 -2.42 12.07
C SER A 144 -3.85 -1.13 12.07
N LYS A 145 -3.60 -0.24 11.10
CA LYS A 145 -4.26 1.06 11.03
C LYS A 145 -5.62 1.03 10.34
N GLN A 146 -5.81 0.10 9.42
CA GLN A 146 -7.01 -0.05 8.60
C GLN A 146 -7.53 -1.50 8.67
N PRO A 147 -7.96 -1.98 9.87
CA PRO A 147 -8.27 -3.40 10.09
C PRO A 147 -9.47 -3.90 9.26
N GLN A 148 -10.33 -3.00 8.77
CA GLN A 148 -11.49 -3.34 7.93
C GLN A 148 -11.19 -3.23 6.44
N ALA A 149 -10.07 -2.59 6.06
CA ALA A 149 -9.74 -2.40 4.65
C ALA A 149 -9.31 -3.71 3.99
N LYS A 150 -9.75 -3.91 2.76
CA LYS A 150 -9.16 -4.90 1.87
C LYS A 150 -7.83 -4.38 1.36
N ILE A 151 -6.81 -5.23 1.34
CA ILE A 151 -5.51 -4.88 0.80
C ILE A 151 -5.38 -5.49 -0.58
N VAL A 152 -4.96 -4.68 -1.54
CA VAL A 152 -4.56 -5.10 -2.88
C VAL A 152 -3.08 -4.79 -3.03
N TRP A 153 -2.24 -5.81 -3.04
CA TRP A 153 -0.85 -5.65 -3.41
C TRP A 153 -0.70 -5.61 -4.92
N CYS A 154 0.08 -4.67 -5.42
CA CYS A 154 0.32 -4.48 -6.83
C CYS A 154 1.79 -4.74 -7.15
N SER A 155 2.07 -5.61 -8.12
CA SER A 155 3.42 -5.86 -8.60
C SER A 155 4.01 -4.63 -9.27
N SER A 156 5.33 -4.42 -9.13
CA SER A 156 6.07 -3.41 -9.88
C SER A 156 6.16 -3.80 -11.35
N THR A 157 6.08 -2.82 -12.22
CA THR A 157 6.04 -3.03 -13.67
C THR A 157 7.41 -3.40 -14.23
N PRO A 158 7.47 -4.09 -15.39
CA PRO A 158 8.72 -4.25 -16.10
C PRO A 158 9.23 -2.90 -16.65
N LEU A 159 10.53 -2.84 -16.94
CA LEU A 159 11.20 -1.65 -17.42
C LEU A 159 11.65 -1.81 -18.88
N LYS A 160 12.08 -0.72 -19.50
CA LYS A 160 12.68 -0.79 -20.83
C LYS A 160 14.06 -1.48 -20.81
N ASP A 161 14.75 -1.44 -19.69
CA ASP A 161 16.04 -2.06 -19.43
C ASP A 161 15.82 -3.51 -18.92
N ALA A 162 16.50 -4.47 -19.55
CA ALA A 162 16.31 -5.89 -19.25
C ALA A 162 16.83 -6.29 -17.86
N ASP A 163 17.98 -5.75 -17.43
CA ASP A 163 18.59 -6.07 -16.14
C ASP A 163 17.73 -5.51 -14.99
N LYS A 164 17.24 -4.29 -15.15
CA LYS A 164 16.31 -3.69 -14.20
C LYS A 164 14.97 -4.43 -14.15
N THR A 165 14.49 -4.92 -15.30
CA THR A 165 13.28 -5.77 -15.37
C THR A 165 13.49 -7.06 -14.61
N ALA A 166 14.64 -7.73 -14.77
CA ALA A 166 14.97 -8.94 -14.03
C ALA A 166 14.99 -8.68 -12.51
N LYS A 167 15.57 -7.55 -12.08
CA LYS A 167 15.56 -7.16 -10.67
C LYS A 167 14.16 -6.82 -10.15
N ALA A 168 13.34 -6.12 -10.92
CA ALA A 168 11.95 -5.85 -10.57
C ALA A 168 11.15 -7.14 -10.40
N LYS A 169 11.37 -8.14 -11.27
CA LYS A 169 10.77 -9.47 -11.17
C LYS A 169 11.18 -10.18 -9.89
N GLU A 170 12.49 -10.20 -9.56
CA GLU A 170 13.01 -10.78 -8.32
C GLU A 170 12.35 -10.16 -7.07
N LEU A 171 12.23 -8.83 -7.03
CA LEU A 171 11.56 -8.13 -5.93
C LEU A 171 10.06 -8.47 -5.85
N ASN A 172 9.38 -8.56 -7.00
CA ASN A 172 7.98 -8.98 -7.06
C ASN A 172 7.79 -10.41 -6.54
N GLU A 173 8.67 -11.34 -6.89
CA GLU A 173 8.61 -12.72 -6.40
C GLU A 173 8.80 -12.79 -4.87
N ALA A 174 9.69 -11.98 -4.33
CA ALA A 174 9.90 -11.89 -2.89
C ALA A 174 8.69 -11.27 -2.17
N ALA A 175 8.12 -10.20 -2.71
CA ALA A 175 6.92 -9.58 -2.18
C ALA A 175 5.70 -10.52 -2.28
N ALA A 176 5.52 -11.25 -3.38
CA ALA A 176 4.44 -12.20 -3.55
C ALA A 176 4.48 -13.33 -2.50
N LYS A 177 5.67 -13.83 -2.13
CA LYS A 177 5.83 -14.79 -1.03
C LYS A 177 5.34 -14.20 0.30
N VAL A 178 5.75 -12.97 0.62
CA VAL A 178 5.29 -12.25 1.82
C VAL A 178 3.78 -12.09 1.82
N VAL A 179 3.18 -11.67 0.70
CA VAL A 179 1.74 -11.50 0.54
C VAL A 179 0.99 -12.83 0.75
N ALA A 180 1.49 -13.92 0.18
CA ALA A 180 0.91 -15.26 0.35
C ALA A 180 0.99 -15.74 1.81
N GLU A 181 2.12 -15.53 2.50
CA GLU A 181 2.30 -15.89 3.91
C GLU A 181 1.38 -15.11 4.84
N ILE A 182 1.21 -13.81 4.60
CA ILE A 182 0.29 -12.96 5.36
C ILE A 182 -1.17 -13.40 5.12
N GLY A 183 -1.51 -13.77 3.91
CA GLY A 183 -2.85 -14.19 3.47
C GLY A 183 -3.91 -13.06 3.48
N GLY A 184 -5.01 -13.26 2.79
CA GLY A 184 -6.13 -12.28 2.74
C GLY A 184 -5.77 -10.95 2.04
N ILE A 185 -4.76 -10.95 1.20
CA ILE A 185 -4.33 -9.82 0.36
C ILE A 185 -4.56 -10.24 -1.10
N GLU A 186 -5.29 -9.42 -1.84
CA GLU A 186 -5.51 -9.62 -3.27
C GLU A 186 -4.27 -9.17 -4.06
N THR A 187 -3.99 -9.82 -5.17
CA THR A 187 -2.89 -9.43 -6.06
C THR A 187 -3.41 -8.73 -7.31
N ASN A 188 -2.82 -7.58 -7.62
CA ASN A 188 -2.95 -6.89 -8.90
C ASN A 188 -1.62 -6.99 -9.66
N ASP A 189 -1.53 -7.89 -10.63
CA ASP A 189 -0.27 -8.15 -11.34
C ASP A 189 -0.11 -7.25 -12.57
N LEU A 190 0.40 -6.03 -12.36
CA LEU A 190 0.76 -5.11 -13.45
C LEU A 190 2.02 -5.56 -14.19
N PHE A 191 2.89 -6.35 -13.55
CA PHE A 191 4.05 -6.91 -14.26
C PHE A 191 3.59 -7.84 -15.39
N ALA A 192 2.74 -8.80 -15.09
CA ALA A 192 2.21 -9.73 -16.08
C ALA A 192 1.39 -9.03 -17.18
N LEU A 193 0.67 -7.95 -16.85
CA LEU A 193 -0.05 -7.15 -17.85
C LEU A 193 0.88 -6.55 -18.89
N LEU A 194 2.02 -6.03 -18.46
CA LEU A 194 2.89 -5.20 -19.31
C LEU A 194 4.07 -5.96 -19.90
N ASP A 195 4.48 -7.06 -19.29
CA ASP A 195 5.68 -7.81 -19.73
C ASP A 195 5.63 -8.28 -21.20
N PRO A 196 4.49 -8.70 -21.75
CA PRO A 196 4.39 -9.08 -23.17
C PRO A 196 4.47 -7.92 -24.15
N LEU A 197 4.39 -6.66 -23.69
CA LEU A 197 4.30 -5.51 -24.56
C LEU A 197 5.68 -5.11 -25.12
N ASP A 198 5.67 -4.65 -26.37
CA ASP A 198 6.85 -4.07 -27.00
C ASP A 198 7.30 -2.82 -26.28
N ARG A 199 8.57 -2.78 -25.86
CA ARG A 199 9.13 -1.73 -25.03
C ARG A 199 9.24 -0.38 -25.75
N ASP A 200 9.57 -0.37 -27.02
CA ASP A 200 9.74 0.87 -27.77
C ASP A 200 8.41 1.57 -28.04
N THR A 201 7.37 0.78 -28.25
CA THR A 201 6.02 1.28 -28.50
C THR A 201 5.35 1.79 -27.22
N ASN A 202 5.58 1.13 -26.08
CA ASN A 202 4.78 1.35 -24.85
C ASN A 202 5.51 2.15 -23.77
N TRP A 203 6.85 2.21 -23.76
CA TRP A 203 7.61 2.98 -22.78
C TRP A 203 8.01 4.36 -23.32
N ARG A 204 7.89 5.38 -22.48
CA ARG A 204 8.34 6.76 -22.77
C ARG A 204 9.84 6.91 -22.50
N ASP A 205 10.31 6.32 -21.43
CA ASP A 205 11.71 6.30 -20.99
C ASP A 205 12.02 4.93 -20.35
N VAL A 206 13.12 4.81 -19.59
CA VAL A 206 13.52 3.52 -18.98
C VAL A 206 12.46 2.98 -18.03
N PHE A 207 11.74 3.85 -17.33
CA PHE A 207 10.81 3.49 -16.24
C PHE A 207 9.36 3.71 -16.62
N HIS A 208 9.03 4.81 -17.28
CA HIS A 208 7.67 5.30 -17.39
C HIS A 208 7.00 4.92 -18.71
N HIS A 209 5.70 4.74 -18.65
CA HIS A 209 4.89 4.32 -19.78
C HIS A 209 4.31 5.51 -20.56
N LYS A 210 3.94 5.24 -21.80
CA LYS A 210 3.17 6.18 -22.64
C LYS A 210 1.71 6.17 -22.20
N LYS A 211 0.99 7.21 -22.57
CA LYS A 211 -0.39 7.49 -22.14
C LYS A 211 -1.35 6.31 -22.30
N GLU A 212 -1.29 5.59 -23.43
CA GLU A 212 -2.21 4.47 -23.68
C GLU A 212 -1.90 3.29 -22.77
N THR A 213 -0.63 3.04 -22.49
CA THR A 213 -0.21 2.02 -21.52
C THR A 213 -0.65 2.39 -20.10
N CYS A 214 -0.51 3.66 -19.69
CA CYS A 214 -1.05 4.12 -18.40
C CYS A 214 -2.57 3.92 -18.28
N LYS A 215 -3.32 4.03 -19.37
CA LYS A 215 -4.76 3.71 -19.36
C LYS A 215 -5.04 2.22 -19.17
N MET A 216 -4.18 1.34 -19.71
CA MET A 216 -4.30 -0.10 -19.48
C MET A 216 -4.06 -0.42 -18.00
N GLU A 217 -2.99 0.13 -17.42
CA GLU A 217 -2.71 0.01 -15.98
C GLU A 217 -3.88 0.51 -15.15
N ALA A 218 -4.39 1.70 -15.45
CA ALA A 218 -5.52 2.29 -14.73
C ALA A 218 -6.77 1.40 -14.74
N ARG A 219 -7.09 0.77 -15.85
CA ARG A 219 -8.22 -0.16 -15.96
C ARG A 219 -8.02 -1.35 -15.04
N GLN A 220 -6.85 -1.99 -15.11
CA GLN A 220 -6.57 -3.16 -14.26
C GLN A 220 -6.57 -2.79 -12.77
N VAL A 221 -6.03 -1.62 -12.40
CA VAL A 221 -6.09 -1.10 -11.01
C VAL A 221 -7.53 -0.86 -10.58
N ALA A 222 -8.34 -0.18 -11.39
CA ALA A 222 -9.74 0.09 -11.08
C ALA A 222 -10.55 -1.20 -10.94
N ASP A 223 -10.33 -2.19 -11.81
CA ASP A 223 -11.00 -3.49 -11.76
C ASP A 223 -10.59 -4.30 -10.53
N ALA A 224 -9.30 -4.28 -10.17
CA ALA A 224 -8.79 -4.95 -8.97
C ALA A 224 -9.42 -4.36 -7.69
N VAL A 225 -9.49 -3.03 -7.61
CA VAL A 225 -10.10 -2.31 -6.47
C VAL A 225 -11.60 -2.60 -6.38
N LEU A 226 -12.33 -2.53 -7.49
CA LEU A 226 -13.77 -2.81 -7.50
C LEU A 226 -14.10 -4.27 -7.16
N ARG A 227 -13.22 -5.21 -7.50
CA ARG A 227 -13.43 -6.64 -7.24
C ARG A 227 -13.44 -6.97 -5.76
N VAL A 228 -12.64 -6.28 -4.95
CA VAL A 228 -12.52 -6.54 -3.51
C VAL A 228 -13.56 -5.80 -2.66
N VAL A 229 -14.25 -4.82 -3.21
CA VAL A 229 -15.31 -4.06 -2.52
C VAL A 229 -16.68 -4.73 -2.64
N ARG A 230 -16.84 -5.60 -3.64
CA ARG A 230 -18.06 -6.39 -3.83
C ARG A 230 -18.08 -7.53 -2.82
#